data_ab6c4d8efaf8c7476481db501e462e68
#
_entry.id   ab6c4d8efaf8c7476481db501e462e68
#
_cell.length_a   1.000
_cell.length_b   1.000
_cell.length_c   1.000
_cell.angle_alpha   90.00
_cell.angle_beta   90.00
_cell.angle_gamma   90.00
#
_symmetry.space_group_name_H-M   'P 1'
#
loop_
_entity.id
_entity.type
_entity.pdbx_description
1 polymer ?
#
loop_
_entity_poly.entity_id
_entity_poly.type
_entity_poly.pdbx_seq_one_letter_code
_entity_poly.pdbx_strand_id
1 'polypeptide(L)'
;MSEKSGIVFIGSKTPMDYVLAVITRLSAGDAKEVVLKARGRAITTAVDVAEITRSRFLKDLKVSKIAIGTEEMPAREGESRTRMVSTIEITLAKE
;
A
#
# COMPACT_ATOMS: atom_id res chain seq x y z
N MET A 1 5.75 -12.22 -19.08
CA MET A 1 5.47 -12.07 -18.56
C MET A 1 5.48 -11.36 -17.67
N SER A 2 5.46 -11.32 -17.22
CA SER A 2 5.01 -10.80 -16.41
C SER A 2 5.45 -9.68 -15.77
N GLU A 3 4.72 -9.07 -15.14
CA GLU A 3 4.82 -7.97 -14.49
C GLU A 3 5.71 -8.01 -13.40
N LYS A 4 6.46 -7.10 -13.16
CA LYS A 4 7.40 -7.10 -12.08
C LYS A 4 7.00 -6.19 -10.95
N SER A 5 5.76 -5.81 -10.85
CA SER A 5 5.33 -5.06 -9.68
C SER A 5 4.58 -5.98 -8.75
N GLY A 6 4.67 -5.70 -7.48
CA GLY A 6 3.91 -6.40 -6.48
C GLY A 6 2.87 -5.47 -5.89
N ILE A 7 1.82 -6.05 -5.34
CA ILE A 7 0.78 -5.27 -4.67
C ILE A 7 0.70 -5.74 -3.23
N VAL A 8 0.71 -4.81 -2.29
CA VAL A 8 0.51 -5.11 -0.89
C VAL A 8 -0.73 -4.37 -0.43
N PHE A 9 -1.74 -5.12 -0.02
CA PHE A 9 -2.97 -4.53 0.50
C PHE A 9 -2.80 -4.25 1.98
N ILE A 10 -3.00 -3.01 2.35
CA ILE A 10 -2.82 -2.57 3.73
C ILE A 10 -4.14 -2.64 4.46
N GLY A 11 -4.14 -3.34 5.56
CA GLY A 11 -5.33 -3.51 6.37
C GLY A 11 -5.05 -3.22 7.84
N SER A 12 -5.44 -4.12 8.71
CA SER A 12 -5.43 -3.85 10.15
C SER A 12 -4.22 -4.40 10.90
N LYS A 13 -3.27 -5.00 10.21
CA LYS A 13 -2.06 -5.47 10.90
C LYS A 13 -1.16 -4.29 11.23
N THR A 14 -0.10 -4.56 11.99
CA THR A 14 0.82 -3.49 12.37
C THR A 14 1.64 -3.04 11.16
N PRO A 15 2.13 -1.80 11.18
CA PRO A 15 2.94 -1.32 10.06
C PRO A 15 4.13 -2.21 9.74
N MET A 16 4.79 -2.76 10.76
CA MET A 16 5.97 -3.59 10.50
C MET A 16 5.65 -4.87 9.74
N ASP A 17 4.45 -5.41 9.89
CA ASP A 17 4.07 -6.57 9.11
C ASP A 17 4.10 -6.26 7.61
N TYR A 18 3.62 -5.07 7.26
CA TYR A 18 3.59 -4.67 5.85
C TYR A 18 4.96 -4.23 5.36
N VAL A 19 5.77 -3.61 6.24
CA VAL A 19 7.14 -3.26 5.89
C VAL A 19 7.91 -4.52 5.49
N LEU A 20 7.75 -5.59 6.26
CA LEU A 20 8.42 -6.84 5.95
C LEU A 20 7.94 -7.43 4.63
N ALA A 21 6.63 -7.30 4.35
CA ALA A 21 6.09 -7.79 3.09
C ALA A 21 6.68 -7.03 1.91
N VAL A 22 6.83 -5.71 2.04
CA VAL A 22 7.41 -4.89 0.98
C VAL A 22 8.86 -5.27 0.74
N ILE A 23 9.64 -5.38 1.83
CA ILE A 23 11.04 -5.72 1.73
C ILE A 23 11.21 -7.08 1.07
N THR A 24 10.39 -8.04 1.45
CA THR A 24 10.45 -9.38 0.89
C THR A 24 10.22 -9.37 -0.62
N ARG A 25 9.22 -8.63 -1.07
CA ARG A 25 8.93 -8.59 -2.50
C ARG A 25 10.04 -7.94 -3.30
N LEU A 26 10.64 -6.88 -2.78
CA LEU A 26 11.72 -6.20 -3.47
C LEU A 26 13.01 -6.96 -3.41
N SER A 27 13.27 -7.64 -2.29
CA SER A 27 14.52 -8.38 -2.10
C SER A 27 14.55 -9.67 -2.87
N ALA A 28 13.39 -10.23 -3.20
CA ALA A 28 13.34 -11.46 -3.96
C ALA A 28 13.81 -11.26 -5.41
N GLY A 29 13.95 -10.01 -5.83
CA GLY A 29 14.44 -9.74 -7.17
C GLY A 29 13.40 -9.83 -8.25
N ASP A 30 12.18 -10.22 -7.89
CA ASP A 30 11.12 -10.36 -8.86
C ASP A 30 10.39 -9.05 -9.13
N ALA A 31 10.38 -8.14 -8.17
CA ALA A 31 9.65 -6.90 -8.32
C ALA A 31 10.61 -5.74 -8.30
N LYS A 32 10.41 -4.79 -9.21
CA LYS A 32 11.16 -3.55 -9.22
C LYS A 32 10.40 -2.45 -8.51
N GLU A 33 9.13 -2.64 -8.31
CA GLU A 33 8.32 -1.70 -7.59
C GLU A 33 7.21 -2.44 -6.86
N VAL A 34 6.69 -1.80 -5.83
CA VAL A 34 5.60 -2.35 -5.04
C VAL A 34 4.56 -1.25 -4.89
N VAL A 35 3.30 -1.60 -5.06
CA VAL A 35 2.19 -0.67 -4.88
C VAL A 35 1.49 -1.01 -3.58
N LEU A 36 1.40 -0.03 -2.67
CA LEU A 36 0.65 -0.18 -1.44
C LEU A 36 -0.75 0.34 -1.69
N LYS A 37 -1.75 -0.47 -1.45
CA LYS A 37 -3.14 -0.06 -1.63
C LYS A 37 -3.85 -0.08 -0.29
N ALA A 38 -4.53 1.01 0.02
CA ALA A 38 -5.22 1.14 1.29
C ALA A 38 -6.47 1.96 1.12
N ARG A 39 -7.40 1.76 2.02
CA ARG A 39 -8.61 2.58 2.03
C ARG A 39 -9.03 2.84 3.47
N GLY A 40 -9.73 3.96 3.65
CA GLY A 40 -10.25 4.34 4.96
C GLY A 40 -9.14 4.50 5.98
N ARG A 41 -9.31 3.88 7.12
CA ARG A 41 -8.35 4.01 8.21
C ARG A 41 -6.96 3.47 7.86
N ALA A 42 -6.87 2.59 6.90
CA ALA A 42 -5.59 2.01 6.54
C ALA A 42 -4.69 2.96 5.76
N ILE A 43 -5.22 4.09 5.30
CA ILE A 43 -4.43 5.06 4.54
C ILE A 43 -3.25 5.57 5.36
N THR A 44 -3.48 5.90 6.62
CA THR A 44 -2.38 6.36 7.48
C THR A 44 -1.32 5.28 7.61
N THR A 45 -1.75 4.04 7.79
CA THR A 45 -0.81 2.92 7.90
C THR A 45 0.00 2.78 6.62
N ALA A 46 -0.63 2.95 5.46
CA ALA A 46 0.08 2.85 4.19
C ALA A 46 1.19 3.90 4.09
N VAL A 47 0.90 5.12 4.51
CA VAL A 47 1.91 6.19 4.50
C VAL A 47 3.04 5.84 5.45
N ASP A 48 2.70 5.36 6.65
CA ASP A 48 3.70 4.96 7.63
C ASP A 48 4.59 3.84 7.08
N VAL A 49 3.99 2.84 6.44
CA VAL A 49 4.74 1.73 5.86
C VAL A 49 5.72 2.24 4.80
N ALA A 50 5.25 3.11 3.92
CA ALA A 50 6.10 3.66 2.87
C ALA A 50 7.28 4.42 3.48
N GLU A 51 7.01 5.25 4.49
CA GLU A 51 8.06 6.07 5.08
C GLU A 51 9.04 5.25 5.91
N ILE A 52 8.58 4.27 6.66
CA ILE A 52 9.47 3.41 7.43
C ILE A 52 10.36 2.63 6.49
N THR A 53 9.80 2.07 5.44
CA THR A 53 10.56 1.24 4.52
C THR A 53 11.68 2.03 3.87
N ARG A 54 11.37 3.21 3.37
CA ARG A 54 12.38 3.97 2.62
C ARG A 54 13.33 4.76 3.51
N SER A 55 12.94 5.08 4.74
CA SER A 55 13.83 5.85 5.60
C SER A 55 14.73 4.97 6.47
N ARG A 56 14.29 3.77 6.80
CA ARG A 56 15.04 2.92 7.72
C ARG A 56 15.68 1.70 7.08
N PHE A 57 15.08 1.19 6.02
CA PHE A 57 15.54 -0.09 5.47
C PHE A 57 16.10 0.01 4.06
N LEU A 58 15.33 0.53 3.14
CA LEU A 58 15.72 0.57 1.73
C LEU A 58 15.84 2.03 1.31
N LYS A 59 17.00 2.60 1.57
CA LYS A 59 17.17 4.05 1.40
C LYS A 59 17.24 4.50 -0.06
N ASP A 60 17.44 3.57 -0.97
CA ASP A 60 17.40 3.89 -2.39
C ASP A 60 15.98 3.78 -2.97
N LEU A 61 15.02 3.46 -2.11
CA LEU A 61 13.64 3.34 -2.55
C LEU A 61 12.99 4.72 -2.53
N LYS A 62 12.21 5.01 -3.55
CA LYS A 62 11.52 6.29 -3.60
C LYS A 62 10.05 6.09 -3.88
N VAL A 63 9.26 7.10 -3.53
CA VAL A 63 7.85 7.14 -3.87
C VAL A 63 7.76 7.68 -5.30
N SER A 64 7.40 6.81 -6.23
CA SER A 64 7.36 7.21 -7.62
C SER A 64 6.00 7.72 -8.06
N LYS A 65 4.94 7.32 -7.33
CA LYS A 65 3.61 7.74 -7.71
C LYS A 65 2.69 7.60 -6.51
N ILE A 66 1.75 8.53 -6.40
CA ILE A 66 0.66 8.44 -5.43
C ILE A 66 -0.62 8.72 -6.17
N ALA A 67 -1.61 7.88 -6.00
CA ALA A 67 -2.92 8.07 -6.58
C ALA A 67 -3.96 8.00 -5.47
N ILE A 68 -4.94 8.85 -5.52
CA ILE A 68 -6.02 8.82 -4.55
C ILE A 68 -7.34 8.68 -5.29
N GLY A 69 -8.33 8.17 -4.59
CA GLY A 69 -9.63 7.99 -5.18
C GLY A 69 -10.68 7.73 -4.14
N THR A 70 -11.85 7.37 -4.60
CA THR A 70 -12.97 7.06 -3.74
C THR A 70 -13.61 5.77 -4.23
N GLU A 71 -13.98 4.93 -3.30
CA GLU A 71 -14.61 3.66 -3.63
C GLU A 71 -15.95 3.58 -2.93
N GLU A 72 -16.94 3.06 -3.62
CA GLU A 72 -18.25 2.86 -3.01
C GLU A 72 -18.29 1.49 -2.38
N MET A 73 -18.56 1.44 -1.09
CA MET A 73 -18.63 0.17 -0.36
C MET A 73 -20.08 -0.20 -0.10
N PRO A 74 -20.38 -1.51 -0.04
CA PRO A 74 -21.74 -1.93 0.25
C PRO A 74 -22.20 -1.44 1.60
N ALA A 75 -23.50 -1.29 1.75
CA ALA A 75 -24.08 -0.92 3.03
C ALA A 75 -23.78 -1.98 4.07
N ARG A 76 -23.56 -1.55 5.29
CA ARG A 76 -23.41 -2.50 6.40
C ARG A 76 -24.76 -3.09 6.73
N GLU A 77 -24.71 -4.21 7.42
CA GLU A 77 -25.92 -4.84 7.87
C GLU A 77 -26.75 -3.84 8.67
N GLY A 78 -28.02 -3.75 8.36
CA GLY A 78 -28.90 -2.81 9.04
C GLY A 78 -28.93 -1.41 8.45
N GLU A 79 -28.09 -1.15 7.46
CA GLU A 79 -28.07 0.14 6.80
C GLU A 79 -28.65 0.02 5.42
N SER A 80 -29.21 1.12 4.92
CA SER A 80 -29.80 1.13 3.60
C SER A 80 -28.98 1.88 2.57
N ARG A 81 -27.84 2.45 3.00
CA ARG A 81 -27.01 3.25 2.09
C ARG A 81 -25.62 2.68 1.98
N THR A 82 -25.07 2.77 0.78
CA THR A 82 -23.67 2.47 0.58
C THR A 82 -22.83 3.59 1.21
N ARG A 83 -21.56 3.29 1.42
CA ARG A 83 -20.61 4.23 2.02
C ARG A 83 -19.53 4.56 1.01
N MET A 84 -19.09 5.80 1.03
CA MET A 84 -17.98 6.23 0.20
C MET A 84 -16.73 6.20 1.06
N VAL A 85 -15.68 5.57 0.57
CA VAL A 85 -14.44 5.39 1.31
C VAL A 85 -13.28 5.90 0.48
N SER A 86 -12.45 6.74 1.07
CA SER A 86 -11.25 7.23 0.38
C SER A 86 -10.23 6.14 0.22
N THR A 87 -9.51 6.18 -0.90
CA THR A 87 -8.48 5.18 -1.20
C THR A 87 -7.18 5.86 -1.55
N ILE A 88 -6.08 5.13 -1.41
CA ILE A 88 -4.77 5.60 -1.82
C ILE A 88 -3.97 4.43 -2.40
N GLU A 89 -3.14 4.75 -3.39
CA GLU A 89 -2.16 3.82 -3.92
C GLU A 89 -0.82 4.53 -3.91
N ILE A 90 0.15 3.93 -3.26
CA ILE A 90 1.50 4.49 -3.17
C ILE A 90 2.43 3.52 -3.86
N THR A 91 3.12 3.98 -4.90
CA THR A 91 4.06 3.15 -5.63
C THR A 91 5.48 3.46 -5.14
N LEU A 92 6.16 2.42 -4.67
CA LEU A 92 7.54 2.50 -4.21
C LEU A 92 8.41 1.80 -5.24
N ALA A 93 9.42 2.48 -5.72
CA ALA A 93 10.28 1.94 -6.77
C ALA A 93 11.74 2.10 -6.40
N LYS A 94 12.56 1.15 -6.81
CA LYS A 94 14.01 1.26 -6.65
C LYS A 94 14.54 2.24 -7.68
N GLU A 95 15.54 2.96 -7.26
CA GLU A 95 16.21 3.86 -8.19
C GLU A 95 17.21 3.16 -9.02
#